data_2c9be1d45994d1c053acbf97ea9c4792
#
_entry.id   2c9be1d45994d1c053acbf97ea9c4792
#
_cell.length_a   1.000
_cell.length_b   1.000
_cell.length_c   1.000
_cell.angle_alpha   90.00
_cell.angle_beta   90.00
_cell.angle_gamma   90.00
#
_symmetry.space_group_name_H-M   'P 1'
#
loop_
_entity.id
_entity.type
_entity.pdbx_description
1 polymer ?
#
loop_
_entity_poly.entity_id
_entity_poly.type
_entity_poly.pdbx_seq_one_letter_code
_entity_poly.pdbx_strand_id
1 'polypeptide(L)'
;MTDVAIRPLTRDDDFAAQLDLGERAFGPYPEQQRARWLRDTRRRAEQGLALGAFIGEEPVGAATIQDMRQFWLGGVVKLAGISGVKVAPEHRGRGIGKQLMTEVLSLAANRGYLLSALYPATTPIYRSFGWELAGAKHQFTIPARSLRTLVAPDELARGGGAAPGDVPVRRATSADAATVTKLIGECHRVARDAGAITWDEGPCAEWLARPELYSYLAGDDGFAAYEWAGRDLWVQCLHAKTPDALRALWSTIASHSSVADSVSGWTSPNGPFWWLTYERDATISRRSMWMLRVIDAPAAIAARGFPPGLSVSVPLELNDPACPANTGHWRLTVTGGKGTLFPNGSVSAPSSLTLGPRGLAALYAGIPVGSLRLAGLVSGGTFDGDASLDAAFAATPYMVDDF
;
A
#
# COMPACT_ATOMS: atom_id res chain seq x y z
N MET A 1 -14.13 -12.81 34.10
CA MET A 1 -13.58 -12.22 32.87
C MET A 1 -14.43 -10.99 32.59
N THR A 2 -13.82 -9.81 32.53
CA THR A 2 -14.53 -8.57 32.20
C THR A 2 -15.05 -8.68 30.76
N ASP A 3 -16.33 -8.52 30.58
CA ASP A 3 -16.98 -8.63 29.27
C ASP A 3 -16.56 -7.45 28.39
N VAL A 4 -15.95 -7.73 27.25
CA VAL A 4 -15.50 -6.72 26.29
C VAL A 4 -16.47 -6.71 25.11
N ALA A 5 -17.18 -5.61 24.95
CA ALA A 5 -18.07 -5.41 23.81
C ALA A 5 -17.29 -4.78 22.65
N ILE A 6 -17.33 -5.39 21.45
CA ILE A 6 -16.78 -4.76 20.23
C ILE A 6 -17.95 -4.38 19.33
N ARG A 7 -17.98 -3.11 18.93
CA ARG A 7 -19.03 -2.57 18.08
C ARG A 7 -18.53 -1.47 17.17
N PRO A 8 -19.22 -1.14 16.08
CA PRO A 8 -18.96 0.07 15.33
C PRO A 8 -19.07 1.33 16.23
N LEU A 9 -18.17 2.28 16.01
CA LEU A 9 -18.32 3.62 16.59
C LEU A 9 -19.42 4.37 15.84
N THR A 10 -20.16 5.19 16.59
CA THR A 10 -21.21 6.07 16.06
C THR A 10 -20.82 7.54 16.27
N ARG A 11 -21.62 8.48 15.74
CA ARG A 11 -21.41 9.91 15.97
C ARG A 11 -21.56 10.33 17.43
N ASP A 12 -22.25 9.53 18.23
CA ASP A 12 -22.57 9.82 19.63
C ASP A 12 -21.49 9.32 20.59
N ASP A 13 -20.48 8.58 20.07
CA ASP A 13 -19.36 8.12 20.88
C ASP A 13 -18.43 9.26 21.29
N ASP A 14 -17.77 9.09 22.42
CA ASP A 14 -16.78 10.04 22.92
C ASP A 14 -15.47 9.94 22.13
N PHE A 15 -15.35 10.78 21.09
CA PHE A 15 -14.13 10.86 20.29
C PHE A 15 -12.95 11.49 21.02
N ALA A 16 -13.18 12.23 22.11
CA ALA A 16 -12.08 12.73 22.94
C ALA A 16 -11.44 11.58 23.71
N ALA A 17 -12.24 10.67 24.30
CA ALA A 17 -11.72 9.44 24.92
C ALA A 17 -11.04 8.52 23.91
N GLN A 18 -11.55 8.45 22.66
CA GLN A 18 -10.88 7.68 21.58
C GLN A 18 -9.54 8.30 21.17
N LEU A 19 -9.44 9.63 21.19
CA LEU A 19 -8.18 10.34 20.90
C LEU A 19 -7.17 10.09 22.03
N ASP A 20 -7.59 10.25 23.30
CA ASP A 20 -6.76 9.96 24.48
C ASP A 20 -6.21 8.52 24.46
N LEU A 21 -7.09 7.55 24.14
CA LEU A 21 -6.67 6.16 23.94
C LEU A 21 -5.59 6.04 22.84
N GLY A 22 -5.69 6.83 21.78
CA GLY A 22 -4.70 6.89 20.71
C GLY A 22 -3.36 7.43 21.21
N GLU A 23 -3.39 8.53 21.94
CA GLU A 23 -2.19 9.17 22.49
C GLU A 23 -1.49 8.31 23.55
N ARG A 24 -2.25 7.61 24.40
CA ARG A 24 -1.71 6.62 25.34
C ARG A 24 -1.06 5.42 24.65
N ALA A 25 -1.57 5.04 23.46
CA ALA A 25 -1.07 3.87 22.74
C ALA A 25 0.15 4.17 21.85
N PHE A 26 0.20 5.34 21.22
CA PHE A 26 1.16 5.70 20.16
C PHE A 26 2.02 6.94 20.47
N GLY A 27 1.71 7.64 21.55
CA GLY A 27 2.33 8.91 21.90
C GLY A 27 1.48 10.12 21.48
N PRO A 28 1.81 11.32 21.97
CA PRO A 28 1.02 12.52 21.76
C PRO A 28 1.01 12.97 20.30
N TYR A 29 -0.15 13.43 19.83
CA TYR A 29 -0.28 14.00 18.49
C TYR A 29 -0.08 15.53 18.53
N PRO A 30 0.66 16.11 17.55
CA PRO A 30 0.65 17.55 17.32
C PRO A 30 -0.78 18.08 17.12
N GLU A 31 -1.04 19.35 17.51
CA GLU A 31 -2.37 19.94 17.50
C GLU A 31 -3.10 19.82 16.14
N GLN A 32 -2.37 20.10 15.05
CA GLN A 32 -2.94 19.97 13.70
C GLN A 32 -3.34 18.53 13.36
N GLN A 33 -2.58 17.54 13.86
CA GLN A 33 -2.88 16.12 13.67
C GLN A 33 -4.10 15.67 14.50
N ARG A 34 -4.31 16.22 15.70
CA ARG A 34 -5.50 15.95 16.53
C ARG A 34 -6.79 16.32 15.82
N ALA A 35 -6.87 17.53 15.28
CA ALA A 35 -8.04 18.02 14.55
C ALA A 35 -8.33 17.15 13.32
N ARG A 36 -7.29 16.77 12.57
CA ARG A 36 -7.42 15.87 11.43
C ARG A 36 -7.89 14.48 11.86
N TRP A 37 -7.28 13.92 12.90
CA TRP A 37 -7.62 12.61 13.42
C TRP A 37 -9.10 12.52 13.83
N LEU A 38 -9.59 13.53 14.58
CA LEU A 38 -11.00 13.61 15.02
C LEU A 38 -11.94 13.64 13.81
N ARG A 39 -11.66 14.48 12.82
CA ARG A 39 -12.47 14.60 11.60
C ARG A 39 -12.51 13.29 10.82
N ASP A 40 -11.34 12.68 10.60
CA ASP A 40 -11.22 11.45 9.83
C ASP A 40 -11.86 10.24 10.55
N THR A 41 -11.73 10.17 11.88
CA THR A 41 -12.32 9.09 12.67
C THR A 41 -13.85 9.20 12.71
N ARG A 42 -14.41 10.41 12.85
CA ARG A 42 -15.86 10.64 12.77
C ARG A 42 -16.41 10.23 11.41
N ARG A 43 -15.76 10.64 10.33
CA ARG A 43 -16.17 10.25 8.97
C ARG A 43 -16.19 8.73 8.80
N ARG A 44 -15.17 8.02 9.31
CA ARG A 44 -15.14 6.55 9.27
C ARG A 44 -16.20 5.90 10.15
N ALA A 45 -16.50 6.48 11.31
CA ALA A 45 -17.58 6.01 12.18
C ALA A 45 -18.94 6.15 11.48
N GLU A 46 -19.22 7.28 10.82
CA GLU A 46 -20.45 7.48 10.04
C GLU A 46 -20.57 6.47 8.87
N GLN A 47 -19.45 6.04 8.31
CA GLN A 47 -19.40 5.00 7.28
C GLN A 47 -19.51 3.57 7.86
N GLY A 48 -19.48 3.41 9.19
CA GLY A 48 -19.42 2.11 9.86
C GLY A 48 -18.10 1.37 9.63
N LEU A 49 -17.00 2.12 9.48
CA LEU A 49 -15.64 1.63 9.22
C LEU A 49 -14.68 1.85 10.40
N ALA A 50 -15.20 2.31 11.54
CA ALA A 50 -14.44 2.43 12.79
C ALA A 50 -15.06 1.52 13.85
N LEU A 51 -14.25 0.67 14.48
CA LEU A 51 -14.64 -0.24 15.55
C LEU A 51 -14.03 0.23 16.87
N GLY A 52 -14.82 0.16 17.95
CA GLY A 52 -14.38 0.34 19.32
C GLY A 52 -14.55 -0.94 20.13
N ALA A 53 -13.62 -1.20 21.05
CA ALA A 53 -13.75 -2.20 22.10
C ALA A 53 -13.99 -1.48 23.43
N PHE A 54 -15.00 -1.93 24.18
CA PHE A 54 -15.48 -1.27 25.39
C PHE A 54 -15.58 -2.23 26.58
N ILE A 55 -15.31 -1.71 27.77
CA ILE A 55 -15.65 -2.35 29.06
C ILE A 55 -16.67 -1.41 29.73
N GLY A 56 -17.96 -1.83 29.73
CA GLY A 56 -19.03 -0.87 30.02
C GLY A 56 -19.04 0.21 28.96
N GLU A 57 -18.89 1.46 29.38
CA GLU A 57 -18.80 2.61 28.48
C GLU A 57 -17.36 3.09 28.18
N GLU A 58 -16.38 2.53 28.89
CA GLU A 58 -14.98 2.91 28.74
C GLU A 58 -14.38 2.32 27.44
N PRO A 59 -13.83 3.15 26.55
CA PRO A 59 -13.13 2.66 25.36
C PRO A 59 -11.76 2.11 25.73
N VAL A 60 -11.55 0.81 25.51
CA VAL A 60 -10.30 0.09 25.82
C VAL A 60 -9.54 -0.38 24.57
N GLY A 61 -10.11 -0.20 23.39
CA GLY A 61 -9.46 -0.51 22.14
C GLY A 61 -10.18 0.09 20.94
N ALA A 62 -9.49 0.19 19.82
CA ALA A 62 -10.09 0.62 18.56
C ALA A 62 -9.32 0.11 17.35
N ALA A 63 -9.98 0.09 16.19
CA ALA A 63 -9.39 -0.12 14.87
C ALA A 63 -10.23 0.59 13.82
N THR A 64 -9.62 1.01 12.73
CA THR A 64 -10.31 1.63 11.60
C THR A 64 -9.99 0.93 10.30
N ILE A 65 -10.98 0.88 9.39
CA ILE A 65 -10.81 0.49 7.99
C ILE A 65 -10.82 1.76 7.15
N GLN A 66 -9.86 1.87 6.25
CA GLN A 66 -9.85 2.85 5.18
C GLN A 66 -10.34 2.17 3.90
N ASP A 67 -11.41 2.71 3.30
CA ASP A 67 -11.93 2.22 2.02
C ASP A 67 -10.99 2.70 0.92
N MET A 68 -10.30 1.76 0.30
CA MET A 68 -9.25 2.03 -0.67
C MET A 68 -9.33 1.05 -1.84
N ARG A 69 -8.58 1.36 -2.88
CA ARG A 69 -8.31 0.46 -3.99
C ARG A 69 -6.82 0.41 -4.23
N GLN A 70 -6.33 -0.76 -4.65
CA GLN A 70 -4.91 -1.02 -4.85
C GLN A 70 -4.66 -1.53 -6.27
N PHE A 71 -3.61 -1.01 -6.90
CA PHE A 71 -3.19 -1.45 -8.22
C PHE A 71 -2.42 -2.77 -8.13
N TRP A 72 -2.73 -3.69 -9.05
CA TRP A 72 -2.05 -4.97 -9.21
C TRP A 72 -1.90 -5.29 -10.69
N LEU A 73 -0.73 -4.96 -11.27
CA LEU A 73 -0.36 -5.27 -12.66
C LEU A 73 -1.41 -4.82 -13.71
N GLY A 74 -2.00 -3.65 -13.51
CA GLY A 74 -3.04 -3.08 -14.36
C GLY A 74 -4.47 -3.34 -13.89
N GLY A 75 -4.70 -4.31 -12.99
CA GLY A 75 -5.96 -4.47 -12.26
C GLY A 75 -6.08 -3.50 -11.10
N VAL A 76 -7.30 -3.25 -10.66
CA VAL A 76 -7.61 -2.42 -9.47
C VAL A 76 -8.49 -3.23 -8.53
N VAL A 77 -8.01 -3.45 -7.32
CA VAL A 77 -8.60 -4.37 -6.34
C VAL A 77 -9.10 -3.59 -5.13
N LYS A 78 -10.32 -3.87 -4.67
CA LYS A 78 -10.91 -3.23 -3.48
C LYS A 78 -10.14 -3.65 -2.24
N LEU A 79 -9.62 -2.67 -1.47
CA LEU A 79 -8.68 -2.85 -0.37
C LEU A 79 -9.23 -2.25 0.93
N ALA A 80 -9.22 -3.04 2.01
CA ALA A 80 -9.39 -2.55 3.37
C ALA A 80 -8.02 -2.17 3.96
N GLY A 81 -7.71 -0.88 4.04
CA GLY A 81 -6.53 -0.38 4.76
C GLY A 81 -6.80 -0.39 6.26
N ILE A 82 -6.08 -1.20 7.03
CA ILE A 82 -6.27 -1.28 8.49
C ILE A 82 -5.32 -0.32 9.18
N SER A 83 -5.85 0.59 9.97
CA SER A 83 -5.07 1.57 10.71
C SER A 83 -5.60 1.78 12.13
N GLY A 84 -4.79 2.42 12.98
CA GLY A 84 -5.17 2.81 14.32
C GLY A 84 -5.55 1.65 15.25
N VAL A 85 -5.02 0.44 14.99
CA VAL A 85 -5.25 -0.72 15.87
C VAL A 85 -4.55 -0.49 17.20
N LYS A 86 -5.33 -0.35 18.24
CA LYS A 86 -4.84 -0.01 19.58
C LYS A 86 -5.62 -0.71 20.68
N VAL A 87 -4.93 -0.98 21.78
CA VAL A 87 -5.51 -1.44 23.05
C VAL A 87 -4.87 -0.62 24.15
N ALA A 88 -5.71 -0.13 25.08
CA ALA A 88 -5.27 0.61 26.24
C ALA A 88 -4.14 -0.15 26.95
N PRO A 89 -3.03 0.52 27.33
CA PRO A 89 -1.87 -0.14 27.94
C PRO A 89 -2.24 -1.05 29.11
N GLU A 90 -3.15 -0.60 29.98
CA GLU A 90 -3.64 -1.30 31.18
C GLU A 90 -4.53 -2.51 30.88
N HIS A 91 -4.99 -2.64 29.62
CA HIS A 91 -5.83 -3.74 29.17
C HIS A 91 -5.12 -4.70 28.18
N ARG A 92 -3.83 -4.49 27.93
CA ARG A 92 -3.03 -5.39 27.07
C ARG A 92 -2.89 -6.78 27.69
N GLY A 93 -2.63 -7.78 26.86
CA GLY A 93 -2.48 -9.18 27.29
C GLY A 93 -3.80 -9.93 27.56
N ARG A 94 -4.96 -9.27 27.47
CA ARG A 94 -6.30 -9.86 27.77
C ARG A 94 -7.06 -10.37 26.53
N GLY A 95 -6.41 -10.43 25.36
CA GLY A 95 -7.04 -10.95 24.14
C GLY A 95 -7.88 -9.91 23.37
N ILE A 96 -8.03 -8.68 23.85
CA ILE A 96 -8.87 -7.63 23.21
C ILE A 96 -8.42 -7.36 21.76
N GLY A 97 -7.13 -7.27 21.52
CA GLY A 97 -6.61 -7.07 20.16
C GLY A 97 -6.98 -8.20 19.21
N LYS A 98 -7.04 -9.45 19.68
CA LYS A 98 -7.50 -10.58 18.86
C LYS A 98 -8.99 -10.48 18.53
N GLN A 99 -9.83 -10.19 19.53
CA GLN A 99 -11.28 -10.02 19.32
C GLN A 99 -11.53 -8.88 18.34
N LEU A 100 -10.84 -7.73 18.51
CA LEU A 100 -10.94 -6.58 17.63
C LEU A 100 -10.56 -6.93 16.18
N MET A 101 -9.45 -7.66 15.98
CA MET A 101 -9.03 -8.07 14.63
C MET A 101 -9.95 -9.12 14.00
N THR A 102 -10.62 -9.96 14.78
CA THR A 102 -11.67 -10.86 14.29
C THR A 102 -12.83 -10.04 13.71
N GLU A 103 -13.31 -9.03 14.44
CA GLU A 103 -14.42 -8.18 13.98
C GLU A 103 -14.01 -7.30 12.78
N VAL A 104 -12.77 -6.79 12.76
CA VAL A 104 -12.22 -6.06 11.61
C VAL A 104 -12.24 -6.92 10.35
N LEU A 105 -11.78 -8.18 10.44
CA LEU A 105 -11.74 -9.09 9.29
C LEU A 105 -13.17 -9.48 8.84
N SER A 106 -14.07 -9.74 9.79
CA SER A 106 -15.49 -10.00 9.52
C SER A 106 -16.15 -8.79 8.83
N LEU A 107 -15.95 -7.59 9.36
CA LEU A 107 -16.46 -6.35 8.75
C LEU A 107 -15.93 -6.15 7.34
N ALA A 108 -14.64 -6.37 7.13
CA ALA A 108 -14.02 -6.24 5.81
C ALA A 108 -14.62 -7.25 4.80
N ALA A 109 -14.77 -8.51 5.19
CA ALA A 109 -15.41 -9.53 4.34
C ALA A 109 -16.87 -9.16 4.02
N ASN A 110 -17.67 -8.78 5.02
CA ASN A 110 -19.08 -8.41 4.85
C ASN A 110 -19.27 -7.15 3.99
N ARG A 111 -18.28 -6.25 3.93
CA ARG A 111 -18.27 -5.06 3.07
C ARG A 111 -17.74 -5.35 1.67
N GLY A 112 -17.37 -6.61 1.36
CA GLY A 112 -16.88 -7.05 0.05
C GLY A 112 -15.51 -6.50 -0.30
N TYR A 113 -14.63 -6.31 0.69
CA TYR A 113 -13.22 -6.08 0.43
C TYR A 113 -12.57 -7.38 -0.01
N LEU A 114 -11.72 -7.29 -1.02
CA LEU A 114 -11.05 -8.45 -1.60
C LEU A 114 -9.67 -8.67 -0.97
N LEU A 115 -9.02 -7.58 -0.62
CA LEU A 115 -7.73 -7.53 0.04
C LEU A 115 -7.81 -6.67 1.31
N SER A 116 -6.85 -6.85 2.18
CA SER A 116 -6.56 -5.94 3.28
C SER A 116 -5.06 -5.70 3.38
N ALA A 117 -4.66 -4.47 3.71
CA ALA A 117 -3.27 -4.11 3.94
C ALA A 117 -3.10 -3.28 5.22
N LEU A 118 -1.90 -3.31 5.79
CA LEU A 118 -1.53 -2.51 6.95
C LEU A 118 0.00 -2.34 7.04
N TYR A 119 0.41 -1.27 7.73
CA TYR A 119 1.79 -1.10 8.19
C TYR A 119 1.90 -1.62 9.62
N PRO A 120 2.64 -2.72 9.87
CA PRO A 120 2.64 -3.36 11.18
C PRO A 120 3.55 -2.62 12.16
N ALA A 121 3.02 -2.22 13.31
CA ALA A 121 3.84 -1.89 14.49
C ALA A 121 4.45 -3.17 15.09
N THR A 122 3.77 -4.31 14.94
CA THR A 122 4.20 -5.65 15.34
C THR A 122 3.57 -6.69 14.43
N THR A 123 4.29 -7.74 14.05
CA THR A 123 3.78 -8.72 13.08
C THR A 123 3.00 -9.91 13.69
N PRO A 124 3.27 -10.40 14.93
CA PRO A 124 2.68 -11.65 15.42
C PRO A 124 1.15 -11.69 15.43
N ILE A 125 0.51 -10.60 15.88
CA ILE A 125 -0.95 -10.53 15.91
C ILE A 125 -1.55 -10.65 14.50
N TYR A 126 -1.03 -9.90 13.53
CA TYR A 126 -1.54 -9.91 12.16
C TYR A 126 -1.28 -11.24 11.46
N ARG A 127 -0.11 -11.86 11.69
CA ARG A 127 0.19 -13.20 11.18
C ARG A 127 -0.77 -14.26 11.70
N SER A 128 -1.26 -14.13 12.94
CA SER A 128 -2.25 -15.05 13.49
C SER A 128 -3.61 -15.00 12.79
N PHE A 129 -3.88 -13.93 12.04
CA PHE A 129 -5.06 -13.75 11.20
C PHE A 129 -4.79 -13.89 9.69
N GLY A 130 -3.57 -14.25 9.32
CA GLY A 130 -3.22 -14.54 7.94
C GLY A 130 -2.67 -13.37 7.11
N TRP A 131 -2.39 -12.21 7.72
CA TRP A 131 -1.56 -11.20 7.05
C TRP A 131 -0.12 -11.68 6.95
N GLU A 132 0.56 -11.35 5.86
CA GLU A 132 1.99 -11.60 5.70
C GLU A 132 2.67 -10.42 5.00
N LEU A 133 3.98 -10.29 5.20
CA LEU A 133 4.80 -9.26 4.54
C LEU A 133 4.68 -9.40 3.02
N ALA A 134 4.35 -8.31 2.35
CA ALA A 134 4.02 -8.31 0.93
C ALA A 134 4.96 -7.43 0.10
N GLY A 135 5.29 -6.25 0.58
CA GLY A 135 6.11 -5.32 -0.17
C GLY A 135 6.80 -4.32 0.73
N ALA A 136 7.56 -3.42 0.13
CA ALA A 136 8.31 -2.42 0.85
C ALA A 136 8.30 -1.08 0.11
N LYS A 137 8.49 0.02 0.86
CA LYS A 137 8.95 1.30 0.35
C LYS A 137 10.34 1.60 0.89
N HIS A 138 11.14 2.27 0.09
CA HIS A 138 12.49 2.66 0.45
C HIS A 138 12.54 4.18 0.64
N GLN A 139 13.05 4.64 1.76
CA GLN A 139 13.39 6.03 1.94
C GLN A 139 14.75 6.27 1.33
N PHE A 140 14.79 7.08 0.27
CA PHE A 140 16.06 7.56 -0.28
C PHE A 140 16.46 8.87 0.39
N THR A 141 17.75 9.14 0.41
CA THR A 141 18.34 10.45 0.72
C THR A 141 19.50 10.69 -0.25
N ILE A 142 19.53 11.88 -0.84
CA ILE A 142 20.58 12.29 -1.78
C ILE A 142 20.99 13.74 -1.47
N PRO A 143 22.29 14.11 -1.55
CA PRO A 143 22.69 15.51 -1.49
C PRO A 143 21.99 16.33 -2.57
N ALA A 144 21.43 17.49 -2.21
CA ALA A 144 20.63 18.27 -3.16
C ALA A 144 21.42 18.66 -4.43
N ARG A 145 22.73 18.90 -4.30
CA ARG A 145 23.62 19.20 -5.44
C ARG A 145 23.69 18.07 -6.47
N SER A 146 23.58 16.80 -6.03
CA SER A 146 23.68 15.62 -6.89
C SER A 146 22.44 15.45 -7.78
N LEU A 147 21.31 16.12 -7.45
CA LEU A 147 20.12 16.14 -8.30
C LEU A 147 20.35 16.84 -9.64
N ARG A 148 21.34 17.73 -9.72
CA ARG A 148 21.69 18.38 -11.00
C ARG A 148 22.14 17.39 -12.05
N THR A 149 22.73 16.27 -11.64
CA THR A 149 23.17 15.19 -12.53
C THR A 149 22.07 14.21 -12.91
N LEU A 150 20.96 14.14 -12.16
CA LEU A 150 19.80 13.34 -12.53
C LEU A 150 19.14 13.79 -13.83
N VAL A 151 19.33 15.06 -14.17
CA VAL A 151 18.67 15.72 -15.31
C VAL A 151 19.53 15.67 -16.57
N ALA A 152 20.84 15.40 -16.46
CA ALA A 152 21.82 15.60 -17.52
C ALA A 152 22.49 14.34 -18.15
N PRO A 153 22.12 13.08 -17.91
CA PRO A 153 22.89 11.93 -18.41
C PRO A 153 22.97 11.87 -19.95
N ASP A 154 21.95 12.37 -20.64
CA ASP A 154 21.87 12.31 -22.10
C ASP A 154 22.65 13.42 -22.81
N GLU A 155 22.88 14.56 -22.18
CA GLU A 155 23.74 15.62 -22.72
C GLU A 155 25.21 15.21 -22.74
N LEU A 156 25.64 14.45 -21.72
CA LEU A 156 27.00 13.91 -21.68
C LEU A 156 27.21 12.75 -22.67
N ALA A 157 26.17 11.96 -22.95
CA ALA A 157 26.25 10.79 -23.82
C ALA A 157 26.03 11.11 -25.31
N ARG A 158 25.30 12.18 -25.66
CA ARG A 158 24.85 12.46 -27.03
C ARG A 158 25.46 13.70 -27.67
N GLY A 159 26.35 14.40 -26.99
CA GLY A 159 27.06 15.54 -27.61
C GLY A 159 26.10 16.62 -28.15
N GLY A 160 25.15 17.07 -27.37
CA GLY A 160 24.19 18.11 -27.74
C GLY A 160 22.78 17.60 -28.01
N GLY A 161 22.19 16.93 -27.05
CA GLY A 161 20.77 16.60 -27.05
C GLY A 161 19.92 17.73 -26.47
N ALA A 162 18.65 17.80 -26.90
CA ALA A 162 17.70 18.82 -26.47
C ALA A 162 17.72 19.03 -24.95
N ALA A 163 17.66 20.29 -24.53
CA ALA A 163 17.42 20.70 -23.15
C ALA A 163 16.27 19.90 -22.53
N PRO A 164 16.22 19.68 -21.20
CA PRO A 164 15.14 18.96 -20.54
C PRO A 164 13.82 19.49 -21.09
N GLY A 165 13.10 18.62 -21.78
CA GLY A 165 12.09 18.91 -22.80
C GLY A 165 11.15 20.05 -22.40
N ASP A 166 10.60 20.73 -23.39
CA ASP A 166 9.62 21.81 -23.31
C ASP A 166 8.29 21.44 -22.58
N VAL A 167 8.33 20.53 -21.61
CA VAL A 167 7.18 20.20 -20.78
C VAL A 167 6.97 21.34 -19.78
N PRO A 168 5.91 22.13 -19.93
CA PRO A 168 5.67 23.26 -19.03
C PRO A 168 5.34 22.75 -17.63
N VAL A 169 6.03 23.30 -16.63
CA VAL A 169 5.75 23.01 -15.22
C VAL A 169 4.99 24.17 -14.60
N ARG A 170 3.86 23.88 -13.97
CA ARG A 170 3.06 24.86 -13.23
C ARG A 170 2.74 24.40 -11.81
N ARG A 171 2.46 25.35 -10.91
CA ARG A 171 1.95 24.99 -9.59
C ARG A 171 0.59 24.30 -9.71
N ALA A 172 0.42 23.25 -8.92
CA ALA A 172 -0.87 22.63 -8.67
C ALA A 172 -1.51 23.21 -7.41
N THR A 173 -2.82 23.23 -7.37
CA THR A 173 -3.65 23.73 -6.26
C THR A 173 -4.75 22.71 -5.92
N SER A 174 -5.53 22.96 -4.88
CA SER A 174 -6.69 22.11 -4.55
C SER A 174 -7.70 21.97 -5.69
N ALA A 175 -7.79 22.94 -6.60
CA ALA A 175 -8.64 22.86 -7.78
C ALA A 175 -8.18 21.81 -8.81
N ASP A 176 -6.92 21.39 -8.72
CA ASP A 176 -6.34 20.35 -9.61
C ASP A 176 -6.53 18.92 -9.07
N ALA A 177 -7.24 18.71 -7.96
CA ALA A 177 -7.34 17.40 -7.31
C ALA A 177 -7.84 16.29 -8.24
N ALA A 178 -8.86 16.54 -9.04
CA ALA A 178 -9.37 15.59 -10.04
C ALA A 178 -8.32 15.23 -11.10
N THR A 179 -7.56 16.22 -11.57
CA THR A 179 -6.45 16.01 -12.53
C THR A 179 -5.34 15.18 -11.90
N VAL A 180 -4.95 15.52 -10.66
CA VAL A 180 -3.88 14.82 -9.92
C VAL A 180 -4.24 13.37 -9.66
N THR A 181 -5.44 13.10 -9.12
CA THR A 181 -5.89 11.72 -8.82
C THR A 181 -5.97 10.86 -10.08
N LYS A 182 -6.51 11.42 -11.16
CA LYS A 182 -6.55 10.74 -12.46
C LYS A 182 -5.16 10.42 -12.98
N LEU A 183 -4.25 11.42 -12.97
CA LEU A 183 -2.88 11.28 -13.44
C LEU A 183 -2.11 10.20 -12.65
N ILE A 184 -2.18 10.23 -11.32
CA ILE A 184 -1.53 9.21 -10.48
C ILE A 184 -2.06 7.82 -10.84
N GLY A 185 -3.38 7.68 -10.99
CA GLY A 185 -3.98 6.41 -11.39
C GLY A 185 -3.53 5.93 -12.77
N GLU A 186 -3.34 6.84 -13.72
CA GLU A 186 -2.81 6.52 -15.06
C GLU A 186 -1.34 6.10 -14.98
N CYS A 187 -0.51 6.79 -14.18
CA CYS A 187 0.89 6.40 -13.96
C CYS A 187 0.99 4.95 -13.46
N HIS A 188 0.22 4.58 -12.45
CA HIS A 188 0.23 3.22 -11.91
C HIS A 188 -0.25 2.16 -12.91
N ARG A 189 -1.22 2.50 -13.78
CA ARG A 189 -1.67 1.57 -14.84
C ARG A 189 -0.62 1.38 -15.91
N VAL A 190 0.00 2.47 -16.39
CA VAL A 190 1.05 2.43 -17.43
C VAL A 190 2.27 1.67 -16.92
N ALA A 191 2.71 1.94 -15.71
CA ALA A 191 3.82 1.25 -15.06
C ALA A 191 3.49 -0.20 -14.68
N ARG A 192 2.20 -0.62 -14.73
CA ARG A 192 1.73 -1.91 -14.24
C ARG A 192 2.14 -2.18 -12.81
N ASP A 193 2.03 -1.18 -11.97
CA ASP A 193 2.45 -1.24 -10.58
C ASP A 193 1.69 -2.31 -9.79
N ALA A 194 2.32 -2.79 -8.72
CA ALA A 194 1.76 -3.71 -7.76
C ALA A 194 1.86 -3.10 -6.35
N GLY A 195 0.72 -3.01 -5.66
CA GLY A 195 0.67 -2.54 -4.27
C GLY A 195 0.40 -1.05 -4.09
N ALA A 196 0.59 -0.20 -5.10
CA ALA A 196 0.24 1.21 -5.03
C ALA A 196 -1.27 1.42 -4.86
N ILE A 197 -1.67 2.46 -4.13
CA ILE A 197 -3.10 2.73 -3.85
C ILE A 197 -3.66 3.84 -4.74
N THR A 198 -4.99 3.84 -4.90
CA THR A 198 -5.70 4.94 -5.55
C THR A 198 -5.86 6.12 -4.59
N TRP A 199 -5.91 7.30 -5.18
CA TRP A 199 -6.23 8.53 -4.44
C TRP A 199 -7.65 8.96 -4.76
N ASP A 200 -8.37 9.44 -3.73
CA ASP A 200 -9.71 10.04 -3.87
C ASP A 200 -9.59 11.56 -3.97
N GLU A 201 -10.48 12.18 -4.75
CA GLU A 201 -10.43 13.60 -5.08
C GLU A 201 -10.57 14.50 -3.84
N GLY A 202 -11.53 14.20 -2.95
CA GLY A 202 -11.75 15.02 -1.76
C GLY A 202 -10.54 15.09 -0.83
N PRO A 203 -10.01 13.95 -0.35
CA PRO A 203 -8.76 13.91 0.43
C PRO A 203 -7.56 14.52 -0.32
N CYS A 204 -7.47 14.35 -1.64
CA CYS A 204 -6.43 14.96 -2.46
C CYS A 204 -6.53 16.49 -2.45
N ALA A 205 -7.73 17.04 -2.60
CA ALA A 205 -7.95 18.49 -2.54
C ALA A 205 -7.58 19.09 -1.17
N GLU A 206 -7.94 18.42 -0.08
CA GLU A 206 -7.54 18.81 1.28
C GLU A 206 -6.01 18.77 1.46
N TRP A 207 -5.36 17.75 0.90
CA TRP A 207 -3.91 17.58 0.97
C TRP A 207 -3.18 18.65 0.15
N LEU A 208 -3.65 18.96 -1.06
CA LEU A 208 -3.10 20.01 -1.94
C LEU A 208 -3.29 21.42 -1.36
N ALA A 209 -4.29 21.62 -0.49
CA ALA A 209 -4.55 22.91 0.16
C ALA A 209 -3.59 23.21 1.33
N ARG A 210 -2.71 22.29 1.71
CA ARG A 210 -1.77 22.46 2.83
C ARG A 210 -0.74 23.55 2.49
N PRO A 211 -0.56 24.57 3.35
CA PRO A 211 0.32 25.69 3.05
C PRO A 211 1.81 25.30 2.96
N GLU A 212 2.21 24.26 3.68
CA GLU A 212 3.60 23.74 3.66
C GLU A 212 3.91 22.89 2.43
N LEU A 213 2.91 22.53 1.63
CA LEU A 213 3.09 21.65 0.47
C LEU A 213 3.31 22.45 -0.81
N TYR A 214 4.35 22.11 -1.52
CA TYR A 214 4.69 22.66 -2.84
C TYR A 214 4.42 21.60 -3.90
N SER A 215 3.34 21.81 -4.67
CA SER A 215 2.84 20.85 -5.66
C SER A 215 2.96 21.39 -7.07
N TYR A 216 3.37 20.54 -8.02
CA TYR A 216 3.61 20.90 -9.41
C TYR A 216 3.06 19.85 -10.37
N LEU A 217 2.53 20.32 -11.49
CA LEU A 217 2.16 19.52 -12.65
C LEU A 217 3.14 19.79 -13.78
N ALA A 218 3.60 18.73 -14.45
CA ALA A 218 4.41 18.80 -15.66
C ALA A 218 3.53 18.37 -16.84
N GLY A 219 2.95 19.35 -17.53
CA GLY A 219 1.92 19.11 -18.54
C GLY A 219 0.78 18.25 -17.99
N ASP A 220 0.32 17.31 -18.82
CA ASP A 220 -0.68 16.30 -18.44
C ASP A 220 -0.06 14.95 -18.02
N ASP A 221 1.26 14.88 -17.92
CA ASP A 221 2.01 13.63 -17.81
C ASP A 221 2.82 13.48 -16.52
N GLY A 222 2.87 14.50 -15.67
CA GLY A 222 3.64 14.41 -14.43
C GLY A 222 3.07 15.25 -13.29
N PHE A 223 3.26 14.74 -12.07
CA PHE A 223 2.91 15.41 -10.82
C PHE A 223 3.97 15.14 -9.76
N ALA A 224 4.38 16.18 -9.04
CA ALA A 224 5.23 16.05 -7.87
C ALA A 224 4.77 16.98 -6.74
N ALA A 225 5.02 16.54 -5.51
CA ALA A 225 4.82 17.36 -4.34
C ALA A 225 5.95 17.16 -3.34
N TYR A 226 6.38 18.24 -2.71
CA TYR A 226 7.41 18.23 -1.68
C TYR A 226 7.13 19.30 -0.62
N GLU A 227 7.80 19.17 0.50
CA GLU A 227 7.80 20.16 1.60
C GLU A 227 9.20 20.39 2.11
N TRP A 228 9.42 21.51 2.81
CA TRP A 228 10.67 21.81 3.49
C TRP A 228 10.70 21.20 4.89
N ALA A 229 11.77 20.52 5.20
CA ALA A 229 12.08 19.98 6.54
C ALA A 229 13.39 20.66 7.05
N GLY A 230 13.28 21.87 7.52
CA GLY A 230 14.45 22.72 7.83
C GLY A 230 15.18 23.15 6.54
N ARG A 231 16.41 22.70 6.36
CA ARG A 231 17.20 22.90 5.14
C ARG A 231 17.13 21.74 4.15
N ASP A 232 16.34 20.72 4.44
CA ASP A 232 16.15 19.55 3.58
C ASP A 232 14.82 19.63 2.85
N LEU A 233 14.72 18.96 1.71
CA LEU A 233 13.47 18.75 1.00
C LEU A 233 12.97 17.32 1.26
N TRP A 234 11.68 17.22 1.54
CA TRP A 234 10.99 15.96 1.61
C TRP A 234 10.03 15.82 0.45
N VAL A 235 10.35 14.93 -0.50
CA VAL A 235 9.48 14.59 -1.63
C VAL A 235 8.39 13.66 -1.13
N GLN A 236 7.17 14.19 -1.09
CA GLN A 236 5.97 13.45 -0.68
C GLN A 236 5.57 12.39 -1.71
N CYS A 237 5.55 12.79 -2.99
CA CYS A 237 5.35 11.89 -4.12
C CYS A 237 5.89 12.50 -5.40
N LEU A 238 6.22 11.65 -6.37
CA LEU A 238 6.55 12.03 -7.73
C LEU A 238 6.08 10.92 -8.68
N HIS A 239 5.19 11.27 -9.60
CA HIS A 239 4.59 10.38 -10.58
C HIS A 239 4.74 10.98 -11.98
N ALA A 240 5.11 10.17 -12.96
CA ALA A 240 5.19 10.61 -14.35
C ALA A 240 4.89 9.45 -15.30
N LYS A 241 4.21 9.76 -16.42
CA LYS A 241 3.94 8.81 -17.50
C LYS A 241 5.04 8.80 -18.57
N THR A 242 5.81 9.89 -18.63
CA THR A 242 6.85 10.08 -19.65
C THR A 242 8.20 10.45 -19.01
N PRO A 243 9.33 10.08 -19.65
CA PRO A 243 10.65 10.49 -19.19
C PRO A 243 10.82 12.01 -19.12
N ASP A 244 10.22 12.77 -20.05
CA ASP A 244 10.37 14.23 -20.09
C ASP A 244 9.63 14.91 -18.94
N ALA A 245 8.40 14.45 -18.61
CA ALA A 245 7.69 14.91 -17.42
C ALA A 245 8.45 14.57 -16.13
N LEU A 246 9.04 13.36 -16.06
CA LEU A 246 9.85 12.92 -14.91
C LEU A 246 11.07 13.83 -14.72
N ARG A 247 11.81 14.14 -15.81
CA ARG A 247 12.97 15.04 -15.78
C ARG A 247 12.57 16.46 -15.42
N ALA A 248 11.49 16.99 -15.98
CA ALA A 248 11.00 18.34 -15.69
C ALA A 248 10.67 18.52 -14.20
N LEU A 249 10.03 17.51 -13.58
CA LEU A 249 9.72 17.52 -12.15
C LEU A 249 10.99 17.44 -11.28
N TRP A 250 11.92 16.53 -11.61
CA TRP A 250 13.20 16.46 -10.91
C TRP A 250 14.03 17.74 -11.08
N SER A 251 14.01 18.37 -12.27
CA SER A 251 14.66 19.66 -12.51
C SER A 251 14.08 20.76 -11.62
N THR A 252 12.74 20.77 -11.45
CA THR A 252 12.08 21.71 -10.55
C THR A 252 12.55 21.53 -9.10
N ILE A 253 12.66 20.30 -8.61
CA ILE A 253 13.18 20.00 -7.28
C ILE A 253 14.67 20.33 -7.19
N ALA A 254 15.47 19.99 -8.21
CA ALA A 254 16.92 20.26 -8.27
C ALA A 254 17.26 21.76 -8.30
N SER A 255 16.33 22.63 -8.71
CA SER A 255 16.52 24.10 -8.68
C SER A 255 16.81 24.63 -7.28
N HIS A 256 16.39 23.89 -6.23
CA HIS A 256 16.67 24.23 -4.82
C HIS A 256 18.09 23.83 -4.35
N SER A 257 18.90 23.21 -5.20
CA SER A 257 20.22 22.67 -4.82
C SER A 257 21.25 23.69 -4.33
N SER A 258 20.99 25.00 -4.50
CA SER A 258 21.80 26.09 -3.94
C SER A 258 21.42 26.42 -2.48
N VAL A 259 20.27 25.99 -2.00
CA VAL A 259 19.71 26.35 -0.70
C VAL A 259 19.48 25.10 0.15
N ALA A 260 19.02 24.00 -0.46
CA ALA A 260 18.78 22.73 0.22
C ALA A 260 20.10 21.95 0.40
N ASP A 261 20.24 21.30 1.55
CA ASP A 261 21.38 20.44 1.87
C ASP A 261 21.17 19.02 1.30
N SER A 262 19.99 18.45 1.51
CA SER A 262 19.62 17.14 0.99
C SER A 262 18.17 17.07 0.49
N VAL A 263 17.88 16.02 -0.26
CA VAL A 263 16.52 15.65 -0.69
C VAL A 263 16.25 14.22 -0.28
N SER A 264 15.14 14.00 0.41
CA SER A 264 14.68 12.70 0.84
C SER A 264 13.24 12.45 0.39
N GLY A 265 12.83 11.21 0.35
CA GLY A 265 11.44 10.82 0.05
C GLY A 265 11.27 9.32 0.01
N TRP A 266 10.01 8.88 -0.15
CA TRP A 266 9.73 7.48 -0.35
C TRP A 266 9.71 7.13 -1.84
N THR A 267 10.25 5.97 -2.17
CA THR A 267 10.27 5.42 -3.54
C THR A 267 10.02 3.92 -3.52
N SER A 268 9.62 3.39 -4.67
CA SER A 268 9.56 1.94 -4.85
C SER A 268 10.98 1.33 -4.87
N PRO A 269 11.14 0.04 -4.52
CA PRO A 269 12.43 -0.65 -4.62
C PRO A 269 13.07 -0.57 -6.01
N ASN A 270 12.24 -0.58 -7.06
CA ASN A 270 12.66 -0.53 -8.48
C ASN A 270 12.17 0.76 -9.16
N GLY A 271 11.97 1.84 -8.42
CA GLY A 271 11.52 3.11 -8.98
C GLY A 271 12.52 3.73 -9.96
N PRO A 272 12.05 4.53 -10.93
CA PRO A 272 12.91 5.14 -11.96
C PRO A 272 13.99 6.04 -11.35
N PHE A 273 13.80 6.57 -10.15
CA PHE A 273 14.80 7.37 -9.43
C PHE A 273 16.17 6.70 -9.41
N TRP A 274 16.25 5.40 -9.13
CA TRP A 274 17.50 4.65 -9.02
C TRP A 274 18.27 4.55 -10.35
N TRP A 275 17.56 4.66 -11.46
CA TRP A 275 18.12 4.57 -12.81
C TRP A 275 18.48 5.94 -13.40
N LEU A 276 18.08 7.02 -12.72
CA LEU A 276 18.43 8.39 -13.08
C LEU A 276 19.69 8.89 -12.36
N THR A 277 20.06 8.28 -11.23
CA THR A 277 21.24 8.68 -10.47
C THR A 277 22.51 8.33 -11.24
N TYR A 278 23.35 9.35 -11.50
CA TYR A 278 24.63 9.15 -12.21
C TYR A 278 25.71 8.62 -11.28
N GLU A 279 25.78 9.13 -10.05
CA GLU A 279 26.73 8.72 -9.02
C GLU A 279 26.01 7.93 -7.91
N ARG A 280 26.78 7.24 -7.08
CA ARG A 280 26.27 6.49 -5.91
C ARG A 280 25.99 7.40 -4.70
N ASP A 281 25.52 8.60 -4.94
CA ASP A 281 25.26 9.59 -3.90
C ASP A 281 23.94 9.35 -3.16
N ALA A 282 23.02 8.64 -3.79
CA ALA A 282 21.76 8.28 -3.17
C ALA A 282 21.92 7.07 -2.24
N THR A 283 21.40 7.18 -1.04
CA THR A 283 21.40 6.13 -0.02
C THR A 283 19.99 5.71 0.33
N ILE A 284 19.81 4.44 0.72
CA ILE A 284 18.57 3.95 1.34
C ILE A 284 18.74 4.13 2.86
N SER A 285 18.08 5.13 3.43
CA SER A 285 18.14 5.43 4.86
C SER A 285 17.16 4.58 5.69
N ARG A 286 16.06 4.13 5.07
CA ARG A 286 15.03 3.31 5.72
C ARG A 286 14.31 2.43 4.72
N ARG A 287 13.97 1.21 5.16
CA ARG A 287 13.02 0.31 4.47
C ARG A 287 11.82 0.11 5.37
N SER A 288 10.62 0.38 4.87
CA SER A 288 9.36 0.12 5.58
C SER A 288 8.59 -0.96 4.83
N MET A 289 8.20 -2.02 5.55
CA MET A 289 7.44 -3.14 4.99
C MET A 289 5.97 -3.04 5.41
N TRP A 290 5.09 -3.44 4.52
CA TRP A 290 3.66 -3.56 4.77
C TRP A 290 3.19 -5.01 4.63
N MET A 291 2.03 -5.32 5.20
CA MET A 291 1.45 -6.66 5.18
C MET A 291 0.18 -6.68 4.33
N LEU A 292 -0.07 -7.81 3.68
CA LEU A 292 -1.24 -8.10 2.86
C LEU A 292 -2.02 -9.27 3.45
N ARG A 293 -3.34 -9.25 3.26
CA ARG A 293 -4.28 -10.35 3.51
C ARG A 293 -5.22 -10.48 2.32
N VAL A 294 -5.38 -11.66 1.78
CA VAL A 294 -6.40 -11.98 0.79
C VAL A 294 -7.68 -12.37 1.53
N ILE A 295 -8.74 -11.57 1.40
CA ILE A 295 -10.03 -11.79 2.09
C ILE A 295 -10.94 -12.69 1.25
N ASP A 296 -11.05 -12.39 -0.05
CA ASP A 296 -11.82 -13.18 -1.02
C ASP A 296 -10.87 -13.61 -2.15
N ALA A 297 -10.41 -14.85 -2.11
CA ALA A 297 -9.40 -15.33 -3.03
C ALA A 297 -9.89 -15.39 -4.50
N PRO A 298 -11.07 -15.94 -4.83
CA PRO A 298 -11.59 -15.92 -6.18
C PRO A 298 -11.73 -14.51 -6.77
N ALA A 299 -12.37 -13.62 -6.03
CA ALA A 299 -12.58 -12.26 -6.50
C ALA A 299 -11.28 -11.43 -6.58
N ALA A 300 -10.35 -11.61 -5.63
CA ALA A 300 -9.04 -10.95 -5.67
C ALA A 300 -8.20 -11.40 -6.87
N ILE A 301 -8.21 -12.69 -7.20
CA ILE A 301 -7.55 -13.23 -8.39
C ILE A 301 -8.20 -12.69 -9.67
N ALA A 302 -9.52 -12.61 -9.72
CA ALA A 302 -10.23 -12.07 -10.90
C ALA A 302 -9.98 -10.58 -11.13
N ALA A 303 -9.82 -9.81 -10.04
CA ALA A 303 -9.58 -8.36 -10.10
C ALA A 303 -8.11 -7.99 -10.38
N ARG A 304 -7.16 -8.89 -10.09
CA ARG A 304 -5.73 -8.69 -10.36
C ARG A 304 -5.42 -8.82 -11.85
N GLY A 305 -4.45 -8.04 -12.34
CA GLY A 305 -3.81 -8.27 -13.63
C GLY A 305 -2.73 -9.37 -13.55
N PHE A 306 -2.46 -9.99 -14.69
CA PHE A 306 -1.43 -11.01 -14.88
C PHE A 306 -0.62 -10.72 -16.15
N PRO A 307 0.57 -11.33 -16.35
CA PRO A 307 1.31 -11.23 -17.60
C PRO A 307 0.45 -11.77 -18.77
N PRO A 308 0.27 -11.00 -19.86
CA PRO A 308 -0.70 -11.38 -20.93
C PRO A 308 -0.26 -12.59 -21.76
N GLY A 309 1.05 -12.86 -21.84
CA GLY A 309 1.60 -14.00 -22.60
C GLY A 309 1.58 -15.34 -21.86
N LEU A 310 1.09 -15.38 -20.62
CA LEU A 310 1.06 -16.62 -19.84
C LEU A 310 -0.23 -17.41 -20.03
N SER A 311 -0.07 -18.75 -20.06
CA SER A 311 -1.15 -19.72 -19.93
C SER A 311 -0.78 -20.68 -18.80
N VAL A 312 -1.50 -20.61 -17.68
CA VAL A 312 -1.23 -21.38 -16.45
C VAL A 312 -2.49 -22.10 -16.02
N SER A 313 -2.33 -23.33 -15.55
CA SER A 313 -3.40 -24.11 -14.90
C SER A 313 -2.79 -24.93 -13.76
N VAL A 314 -2.97 -24.50 -12.51
CA VAL A 314 -2.39 -25.13 -11.33
C VAL A 314 -3.48 -25.44 -10.29
N PRO A 315 -3.53 -26.67 -9.76
CA PRO A 315 -4.42 -26.99 -8.65
C PRO A 315 -3.85 -26.47 -7.34
N LEU A 316 -4.72 -25.85 -6.54
CA LEU A 316 -4.40 -25.28 -5.23
C LEU A 316 -5.33 -25.88 -4.17
N GLU A 317 -4.80 -26.05 -2.98
CA GLU A 317 -5.60 -26.34 -1.77
C GLU A 317 -5.41 -25.21 -0.77
N LEU A 318 -6.49 -24.52 -0.44
CA LEU A 318 -6.47 -23.40 0.49
C LEU A 318 -7.13 -23.83 1.81
N ASN A 319 -6.48 -23.46 2.92
CA ASN A 319 -7.04 -23.66 4.26
C ASN A 319 -7.00 -22.33 5.02
N ASP A 320 -8.14 -21.68 5.14
CA ASP A 320 -8.29 -20.34 5.71
C ASP A 320 -9.41 -20.30 6.75
N PRO A 321 -9.13 -20.66 8.01
CA PRO A 321 -10.14 -20.70 9.06
C PRO A 321 -10.81 -19.35 9.37
N ALA A 322 -10.10 -18.24 9.12
CA ALA A 322 -10.62 -16.90 9.39
C ALA A 322 -11.48 -16.34 8.24
N CYS A 323 -11.31 -16.86 7.02
CA CYS A 323 -12.17 -16.59 5.86
C CYS A 323 -12.58 -17.95 5.23
N PRO A 324 -13.56 -18.68 5.81
CA PRO A 324 -13.88 -20.04 5.38
C PRO A 324 -14.28 -20.18 3.91
N ALA A 325 -14.79 -19.11 3.29
CA ALA A 325 -15.10 -19.07 1.86
C ALA A 325 -13.87 -19.29 0.96
N ASN A 326 -12.66 -19.05 1.45
CA ASN A 326 -11.43 -19.35 0.74
C ASN A 326 -11.03 -20.83 0.85
N THR A 327 -11.51 -21.54 1.90
CA THR A 327 -11.08 -22.91 2.16
C THR A 327 -11.67 -23.87 1.12
N GLY A 328 -10.83 -24.71 0.54
CA GLY A 328 -11.25 -25.73 -0.42
C GLY A 328 -10.18 -26.08 -1.46
N HIS A 329 -10.60 -26.91 -2.41
CA HIS A 329 -9.78 -27.28 -3.56
C HIS A 329 -10.12 -26.40 -4.75
N TRP A 330 -9.13 -25.76 -5.29
CA TRP A 330 -9.26 -24.74 -6.32
C TRP A 330 -8.41 -25.06 -7.53
N ARG A 331 -8.78 -24.53 -8.68
CA ARG A 331 -7.92 -24.47 -9.87
C ARG A 331 -7.72 -23.02 -10.25
N LEU A 332 -6.47 -22.61 -10.17
CA LEU A 332 -6.04 -21.33 -10.73
C LEU A 332 -5.81 -21.52 -12.23
N THR A 333 -6.45 -20.67 -13.04
CA THR A 333 -6.10 -20.50 -14.45
C THR A 333 -5.73 -19.07 -14.74
N VAL A 334 -4.69 -18.87 -15.55
CA VAL A 334 -4.29 -17.56 -16.06
C VAL A 334 -4.20 -17.65 -17.57
N THR A 335 -4.88 -16.77 -18.28
CA THR A 335 -4.81 -16.67 -19.74
C THR A 335 -5.15 -15.25 -20.19
N GLY A 336 -4.44 -14.73 -21.21
CA GLY A 336 -4.68 -13.40 -21.76
C GLY A 336 -4.61 -12.27 -20.73
N GLY A 337 -3.76 -12.41 -19.72
CA GLY A 337 -3.59 -11.40 -18.66
C GLY A 337 -4.67 -11.40 -17.57
N LYS A 338 -5.58 -12.38 -17.58
CA LYS A 338 -6.67 -12.54 -16.59
C LYS A 338 -6.49 -13.85 -15.81
N GLY A 339 -6.79 -13.80 -14.52
CA GLY A 339 -6.79 -14.96 -13.63
C GLY A 339 -8.20 -15.35 -13.23
N THR A 340 -8.42 -16.64 -13.03
CA THR A 340 -9.66 -17.18 -12.45
C THR A 340 -9.30 -18.28 -11.47
N LEU A 341 -9.96 -18.26 -10.32
CA LEU A 341 -9.86 -19.31 -9.31
C LEU A 341 -11.25 -19.93 -9.16
N PHE A 342 -11.38 -21.20 -9.54
CA PHE A 342 -12.68 -21.89 -9.48
C PHE A 342 -12.56 -23.23 -8.74
N PRO A 343 -13.66 -23.75 -8.14
CA PRO A 343 -13.65 -25.01 -7.42
C PRO A 343 -13.15 -26.17 -8.30
N ASN A 344 -12.27 -27.01 -7.75
CA ASN A 344 -11.62 -28.12 -8.45
C ASN A 344 -11.98 -29.50 -7.86
N GLY A 345 -13.28 -29.74 -7.65
CA GLY A 345 -13.76 -30.99 -7.06
C GLY A 345 -13.61 -31.01 -5.53
N SER A 346 -13.95 -32.15 -4.94
CA SER A 346 -13.97 -32.35 -3.48
C SER A 346 -12.73 -33.06 -2.92
N VAL A 347 -11.79 -33.45 -3.78
CA VAL A 347 -10.60 -34.22 -3.38
C VAL A 347 -9.35 -33.47 -3.81
N SER A 348 -8.36 -33.38 -2.91
CA SER A 348 -7.04 -32.83 -3.23
C SER A 348 -6.39 -33.64 -4.34
N ALA A 349 -5.96 -32.95 -5.41
CA ALA A 349 -5.14 -33.60 -6.41
C ALA A 349 -3.71 -33.80 -5.83
N PRO A 350 -3.02 -34.94 -6.13
CA PRO A 350 -1.66 -35.17 -5.64
C PRO A 350 -0.67 -34.06 -6.01
N SER A 351 -0.97 -33.32 -7.08
CA SER A 351 -0.17 -32.17 -7.57
C SER A 351 -0.61 -30.83 -7.00
N SER A 352 -1.58 -30.77 -6.06
CA SER A 352 -2.03 -29.52 -5.47
C SER A 352 -0.97 -28.87 -4.59
N LEU A 353 -0.75 -27.56 -4.77
CA LEU A 353 -0.01 -26.75 -3.81
C LEU A 353 -0.95 -26.36 -2.66
N THR A 354 -0.59 -26.72 -1.44
CA THR A 354 -1.35 -26.42 -0.23
C THR A 354 -0.81 -25.15 0.41
N LEU A 355 -1.71 -24.20 0.70
CA LEU A 355 -1.41 -22.89 1.29
C LEU A 355 -2.38 -22.56 2.41
N GLY A 356 -1.83 -21.99 3.49
CA GLY A 356 -2.63 -21.21 4.45
C GLY A 356 -2.76 -19.73 4.00
N PRO A 357 -3.48 -18.90 4.76
CA PRO A 357 -3.73 -17.51 4.39
C PRO A 357 -2.44 -16.67 4.26
N ARG A 358 -1.43 -16.94 5.06
CA ARG A 358 -0.11 -16.28 4.97
C ARG A 358 0.62 -16.66 3.67
N GLY A 359 0.62 -17.93 3.31
CA GLY A 359 1.19 -18.43 2.06
C GLY A 359 0.49 -17.81 0.86
N LEU A 360 -0.85 -17.74 0.88
CA LEU A 360 -1.64 -17.12 -0.17
C LEU A 360 -1.33 -15.61 -0.30
N ALA A 361 -1.26 -14.87 0.81
CA ALA A 361 -0.93 -13.46 0.80
C ALA A 361 0.46 -13.18 0.22
N ALA A 362 1.46 -13.97 0.63
CA ALA A 362 2.83 -13.85 0.13
C ALA A 362 2.94 -14.25 -1.35
N LEU A 363 2.29 -15.34 -1.77
CA LEU A 363 2.23 -15.74 -3.19
C LEU A 363 1.56 -14.65 -4.03
N TYR A 364 0.42 -14.11 -3.58
CA TYR A 364 -0.29 -13.02 -4.25
C TYR A 364 0.62 -11.80 -4.44
N ALA A 365 1.49 -11.53 -3.48
CA ALA A 365 2.46 -10.44 -3.53
C ALA A 365 3.70 -10.76 -4.39
N GLY A 366 3.81 -11.95 -4.98
CA GLY A 366 4.92 -12.33 -5.87
C GLY A 366 6.14 -12.88 -5.15
N ILE A 367 5.99 -13.35 -3.92
CA ILE A 367 7.10 -14.05 -3.25
C ILE A 367 7.26 -15.44 -3.89
N PRO A 368 8.48 -15.81 -4.35
CA PRO A 368 8.71 -17.08 -5.03
C PRO A 368 8.33 -18.31 -4.19
N VAL A 369 7.70 -19.30 -4.83
CA VAL A 369 7.22 -20.52 -4.16
C VAL A 369 8.34 -21.24 -3.44
N GLY A 370 9.56 -21.28 -4.01
CA GLY A 370 10.73 -21.85 -3.36
C GLY A 370 11.04 -21.20 -2.00
N SER A 371 10.94 -19.86 -1.90
CA SER A 371 11.08 -19.13 -0.63
C SER A 371 9.96 -19.45 0.36
N LEU A 372 8.72 -19.58 -0.14
CA LEU A 372 7.57 -19.94 0.68
C LEU A 372 7.68 -21.35 1.25
N ARG A 373 8.24 -22.30 0.47
CA ARG A 373 8.53 -23.66 0.93
C ARG A 373 9.53 -23.66 2.07
N LEU A 374 10.66 -22.96 1.90
CA LEU A 374 11.69 -22.85 2.93
C LEU A 374 11.16 -22.17 4.20
N ALA A 375 10.20 -21.24 4.05
CA ALA A 375 9.54 -20.60 5.18
C ALA A 375 8.41 -21.44 5.81
N GLY A 376 8.09 -22.63 5.27
CA GLY A 376 7.00 -23.49 5.76
C GLY A 376 5.60 -22.93 5.51
N LEU A 377 5.43 -22.04 4.55
CA LEU A 377 4.17 -21.38 4.21
C LEU A 377 3.38 -22.12 3.12
N VAL A 378 4.02 -23.02 2.40
CA VAL A 378 3.41 -23.87 1.37
C VAL A 378 3.97 -25.28 1.42
N SER A 379 3.18 -26.26 0.96
CA SER A 379 3.58 -27.68 0.82
C SER A 379 2.90 -28.32 -0.41
N GLY A 380 3.27 -29.54 -0.75
CA GLY A 380 2.71 -30.22 -1.94
C GLY A 380 3.11 -29.53 -3.25
N GLY A 381 2.32 -29.72 -4.31
CA GLY A 381 2.60 -29.15 -5.63
C GLY A 381 3.65 -29.92 -6.44
N THR A 382 4.00 -29.35 -7.59
CA THR A 382 5.03 -29.89 -8.50
C THR A 382 6.01 -28.79 -8.89
N PHE A 383 7.20 -29.15 -9.34
CA PHE A 383 8.20 -28.18 -9.80
C PHE A 383 7.68 -27.28 -10.94
N ASP A 384 6.98 -27.86 -11.92
CA ASP A 384 6.39 -27.09 -13.04
C ASP A 384 5.24 -26.19 -12.57
N GLY A 385 4.47 -26.65 -11.57
CA GLY A 385 3.44 -25.84 -10.93
C GLY A 385 4.02 -24.65 -10.18
N ASP A 386 5.11 -24.86 -9.46
CA ASP A 386 5.82 -23.78 -8.75
C ASP A 386 6.34 -22.73 -9.73
N ALA A 387 7.03 -23.15 -10.80
CA ALA A 387 7.54 -22.25 -11.85
C ALA A 387 6.41 -21.47 -12.55
N SER A 388 5.27 -22.13 -12.77
CA SER A 388 4.07 -21.51 -13.35
C SER A 388 3.48 -20.44 -12.43
N LEU A 389 3.43 -20.71 -11.12
CA LEU A 389 2.95 -19.76 -10.11
C LEU A 389 3.92 -18.58 -9.97
N ASP A 390 5.21 -18.82 -9.92
CA ASP A 390 6.23 -17.78 -9.86
C ASP A 390 6.11 -16.83 -11.06
N ALA A 391 5.93 -17.36 -12.26
CA ALA A 391 5.72 -16.56 -13.46
C ALA A 391 4.39 -15.77 -13.42
N ALA A 392 3.30 -16.39 -12.95
CA ALA A 392 1.98 -15.75 -12.89
C ALA A 392 1.92 -14.62 -11.86
N PHE A 393 2.52 -14.82 -10.69
CA PHE A 393 2.46 -13.86 -9.59
C PHE A 393 3.67 -12.90 -9.55
N ALA A 394 4.63 -13.02 -10.48
CA ALA A 394 5.80 -12.15 -10.52
C ALA A 394 5.42 -10.67 -10.34
N ALA A 395 5.92 -10.05 -9.27
CA ALA A 395 5.68 -8.66 -8.93
C ALA A 395 6.74 -8.15 -7.94
N THR A 396 6.95 -6.84 -7.91
CA THR A 396 7.70 -6.15 -6.85
C THR A 396 6.78 -5.14 -6.17
N PRO A 397 5.93 -5.58 -5.22
CA PRO A 397 4.94 -4.71 -4.63
C PRO A 397 5.57 -3.61 -3.79
N TYR A 398 5.02 -2.42 -3.92
CA TYR A 398 5.36 -1.27 -3.09
C TYR A 398 4.13 -0.44 -2.76
N MET A 399 4.19 0.30 -1.69
CA MET A 399 3.17 1.26 -1.30
C MET A 399 3.88 2.41 -0.60
N VAL A 400 3.94 3.57 -1.24
CA VAL A 400 4.64 4.74 -0.69
C VAL A 400 3.76 5.55 0.24
N ASP A 401 2.46 5.44 0.08
CA ASP A 401 1.46 6.15 0.88
C ASP A 401 1.30 5.50 2.26
N ASP A 402 1.16 6.33 3.29
CA ASP A 402 0.80 5.92 4.64
C ASP A 402 -0.71 6.18 4.88
N PHE A 403 -1.36 5.31 5.66
CA PHE A 403 -2.78 5.42 6.01
C PHE A 403 -3.09 4.92 7.43
#